data_5051c7a28c2ca8a121f4886efc701c28
#
_entry.id   5051c7a28c2ca8a121f4886efc701c28
#
_cell.length_a   1.000
_cell.length_b   1.000
_cell.length_c   1.000
_cell.angle_alpha   90.00
_cell.angle_beta   90.00
_cell.angle_gamma   90.00
#
_symmetry.space_group_name_H-M   'P 1'
#
loop_
_entity.id
_entity.type
_entity.pdbx_description
1 polymer ?
#
loop_
_entity_poly.entity_id
_entity_poly.type
_entity_poly.pdbx_seq_one_letter_code
_entity_poly.pdbx_strand_id
1 'polypeptide(L)'
;REKWADRKRAGKPVRGRILSEEFDWEDDVNPETPYAETILYKLHVRGFTAHASSGVSARGTYAGVMEKIPYLKELGITAVELMPVTEFDEIMMSSSGSSFHNAKQEPTGYLNYWGYGPSYLYAVKTAYASRETMSAEGEFKTLVKELHKAGIECIPEMYFTGKELPGEILSVLRYWVEEYHVDGFDLTGFPDLSLAAEDPFLKRTKLFAENWNEVMNRRPKQG
;
A
#
# COMPACT_ATOMS: atom_id res chain seq x y z
N ARG A 1 -21.22 -2.27 3.61
CA ARG A 1 -20.46 -2.62 4.83
C ARG A 1 -21.04 -3.89 5.50
N GLU A 2 -22.34 -3.96 5.77
CA GLU A 2 -22.99 -5.12 6.41
C GLU A 2 -22.82 -6.41 5.61
N LYS A 3 -23.05 -6.41 4.29
CA LYS A 3 -22.94 -7.60 3.43
C LYS A 3 -21.54 -8.20 3.41
N TRP A 4 -20.48 -7.39 3.55
CA TRP A 4 -19.12 -7.89 3.59
C TRP A 4 -18.77 -8.49 4.97
N ALA A 5 -19.17 -7.83 6.04
CA ALA A 5 -19.05 -8.34 7.41
C ALA A 5 -19.78 -9.67 7.60
N ASP A 6 -20.98 -9.80 7.03
CA ASP A 6 -21.79 -11.03 7.10
C ASP A 6 -21.15 -12.20 6.36
N ARG A 7 -20.48 -11.97 5.23
CA ARG A 7 -19.75 -13.02 4.51
C ARG A 7 -18.60 -13.60 5.32
N LYS A 8 -17.85 -12.79 6.05
CA LYS A 8 -16.77 -13.25 6.95
C LYS A 8 -17.31 -13.94 8.19
N ARG A 9 -18.36 -13.42 8.80
CA ARG A 9 -19.04 -14.07 9.95
C ARG A 9 -19.55 -15.47 9.63
N ALA A 10 -19.90 -15.75 8.38
CA ALA A 10 -20.40 -17.05 7.94
C ALA A 10 -19.31 -18.12 7.77
N GLY A 11 -18.05 -17.85 8.15
CA GLY A 11 -16.95 -18.82 8.02
C GLY A 11 -16.66 -19.25 6.56
N LYS A 12 -17.11 -18.47 5.58
CA LYS A 12 -16.89 -18.81 4.18
C LYS A 12 -15.41 -18.55 3.82
N PRO A 13 -14.78 -19.49 3.09
CA PRO A 13 -13.39 -19.31 2.68
C PRO A 13 -13.24 -18.03 1.84
N VAL A 14 -12.17 -17.29 2.09
CA VAL A 14 -11.77 -16.20 1.24
C VAL A 14 -11.42 -16.79 -0.13
N ARG A 15 -12.09 -16.33 -1.18
CA ARG A 15 -11.82 -16.78 -2.55
C ARG A 15 -10.92 -15.76 -3.22
N GLY A 16 -9.74 -16.20 -3.63
CA GLY A 16 -8.91 -15.45 -4.57
C GLY A 16 -9.56 -15.46 -5.96
N ARG A 17 -9.35 -14.42 -6.72
CA ARG A 17 -9.67 -14.34 -8.14
C ARG A 17 -8.36 -14.35 -8.92
N ILE A 18 -8.28 -15.21 -9.93
CA ILE A 18 -7.21 -15.13 -10.92
C ILE A 18 -7.57 -13.96 -11.84
N LEU A 19 -6.73 -12.96 -11.88
CA LEU A 19 -6.85 -11.86 -12.82
C LEU A 19 -6.08 -12.27 -14.08
N SER A 20 -6.76 -12.24 -15.22
CA SER A 20 -6.17 -12.55 -16.52
C SER A 20 -6.09 -11.33 -17.44
N GLU A 21 -6.43 -10.17 -16.92
CA GLU A 21 -6.41 -8.93 -17.71
C GLU A 21 -5.01 -8.32 -17.63
N GLU A 22 -4.33 -8.26 -18.79
CA GLU A 22 -3.13 -7.44 -18.94
C GLU A 22 -3.52 -5.98 -18.81
N PHE A 23 -2.84 -5.25 -17.93
CA PHE A 23 -3.04 -3.81 -17.81
C PHE A 23 -2.16 -3.09 -18.83
N ASP A 24 -2.77 -2.21 -19.61
CA ASP A 24 -2.05 -1.40 -20.58
C ASP A 24 -1.38 -0.20 -19.88
N TRP A 25 -0.10 -0.31 -19.66
CA TRP A 25 0.72 0.76 -19.09
C TRP A 25 1.02 1.88 -20.10
N GLU A 26 0.71 1.67 -21.40
CA GLU A 26 1.06 2.61 -22.49
C GLU A 26 2.57 2.91 -22.49
N ASP A 27 2.95 4.18 -22.45
CA ASP A 27 4.32 4.69 -22.36
C ASP A 27 4.65 5.19 -20.93
N ASP A 28 4.15 4.49 -19.90
CA ASP A 28 4.39 4.83 -18.51
C ASP A 28 5.88 4.86 -18.17
N VAL A 29 6.31 5.93 -17.53
CA VAL A 29 7.70 6.15 -17.10
C VAL A 29 7.73 6.71 -15.70
N ASN A 30 8.48 6.06 -14.82
CA ASN A 30 8.71 6.53 -13.47
C ASN A 30 9.37 7.91 -13.46
N PRO A 31 8.91 8.86 -12.66
CA PRO A 31 9.45 10.23 -12.61
C PRO A 31 10.92 10.32 -12.19
N GLU A 32 11.40 9.38 -11.36
CA GLU A 32 12.79 9.29 -10.86
C GLU A 32 13.30 10.61 -10.23
N THR A 33 12.45 11.28 -9.49
CA THR A 33 12.80 12.52 -8.79
C THR A 33 13.98 12.28 -7.83
N PRO A 34 15.07 13.08 -7.88
CA PRO A 34 16.15 12.93 -6.92
C PRO A 34 15.67 13.04 -5.46
N TYR A 35 16.28 12.29 -4.53
CA TYR A 35 15.92 12.38 -3.10
C TYR A 35 15.96 13.81 -2.55
N ALA A 36 16.94 14.60 -2.98
CA ALA A 36 17.09 16.00 -2.55
C ALA A 36 15.96 16.92 -3.03
N GLU A 37 15.22 16.51 -4.06
CA GLU A 37 14.11 17.25 -4.65
C GLU A 37 12.75 16.63 -4.30
N THR A 38 12.75 15.53 -3.54
CA THR A 38 11.53 14.82 -3.17
C THR A 38 10.76 15.59 -2.09
N ILE A 39 9.56 16.02 -2.41
CA ILE A 39 8.58 16.60 -1.48
C ILE A 39 7.47 15.56 -1.32
N LEU A 40 7.52 14.85 -0.19
CA LEU A 40 6.63 13.72 0.10
C LEU A 40 5.37 14.20 0.81
N TYR A 41 4.21 13.77 0.33
CA TYR A 41 2.90 14.00 0.95
C TYR A 41 2.27 12.68 1.37
N LYS A 42 2.22 12.41 2.67
CA LYS A 42 1.59 11.20 3.22
C LYS A 42 0.08 11.37 3.30
N LEU A 43 -0.66 10.42 2.72
CA LEU A 43 -2.12 10.42 2.73
C LEU A 43 -2.70 9.01 2.93
N HIS A 44 -3.88 8.97 3.52
CA HIS A 44 -4.70 7.77 3.60
C HIS A 44 -5.75 7.80 2.48
N VAL A 45 -5.78 6.81 1.60
CA VAL A 45 -6.65 6.80 0.39
C VAL A 45 -8.10 7.16 0.73
N ARG A 46 -8.70 6.47 1.70
CA ARG A 46 -10.08 6.76 2.11
C ARG A 46 -10.19 8.11 2.82
N GLY A 47 -9.30 8.40 3.75
CA GLY A 47 -9.38 9.62 4.58
C GLY A 47 -9.24 10.89 3.78
N PHE A 48 -8.38 10.90 2.77
CA PHE A 48 -8.06 12.08 1.97
C PHE A 48 -9.27 12.66 1.23
N THR A 49 -10.18 11.80 0.76
CA THR A 49 -11.31 12.24 -0.05
C THR A 49 -12.69 11.86 0.50
N ALA A 50 -12.78 11.20 1.65
CA ALA A 50 -14.04 10.70 2.21
C ALA A 50 -15.06 11.80 2.53
N HIS A 51 -14.59 12.97 3.01
CA HIS A 51 -15.46 14.05 3.39
C HIS A 51 -16.02 14.81 2.17
N ALA A 52 -17.25 15.32 2.26
CA ALA A 52 -17.91 16.01 1.16
C ALA A 52 -17.15 17.26 0.68
N SER A 53 -16.40 17.93 1.57
CA SER A 53 -15.58 19.09 1.21
C SER A 53 -14.42 18.78 0.28
N SER A 54 -14.10 17.49 0.07
CA SER A 54 -13.08 17.10 -0.92
C SER A 54 -13.46 17.50 -2.34
N GLY A 55 -14.77 17.62 -2.61
CA GLY A 55 -15.29 18.00 -3.92
C GLY A 55 -15.16 16.95 -5.01
N VAL A 56 -14.73 15.71 -4.67
CA VAL A 56 -14.57 14.63 -5.63
C VAL A 56 -15.83 13.77 -5.73
N SER A 57 -16.01 13.11 -6.87
CA SER A 57 -17.15 12.21 -7.13
C SER A 57 -16.94 10.84 -6.48
N ALA A 58 -15.78 10.22 -6.66
CA ALA A 58 -15.43 8.90 -6.16
C ALA A 58 -14.76 8.96 -4.76
N ARG A 59 -15.48 9.45 -3.77
CA ARG A 59 -14.95 9.70 -2.43
C ARG A 59 -14.45 8.45 -1.72
N GLY A 60 -13.25 8.55 -1.13
CA GLY A 60 -12.62 7.50 -0.32
C GLY A 60 -12.05 6.35 -1.14
N THR A 61 -11.76 6.57 -2.40
CA THR A 61 -11.27 5.55 -3.34
C THR A 61 -10.00 6.00 -4.07
N TYR A 62 -9.35 5.08 -4.79
CA TYR A 62 -8.23 5.39 -5.68
C TYR A 62 -8.64 6.41 -6.76
N ALA A 63 -9.83 6.25 -7.34
CA ALA A 63 -10.38 7.21 -8.29
C ALA A 63 -10.54 8.62 -7.66
N GLY A 64 -10.96 8.70 -6.42
CA GLY A 64 -11.05 9.97 -5.71
C GLY A 64 -9.68 10.62 -5.48
N VAL A 65 -8.62 9.82 -5.27
CA VAL A 65 -7.24 10.35 -5.21
C VAL A 65 -6.82 10.87 -6.58
N MET A 66 -7.13 10.17 -7.67
CA MET A 66 -6.86 10.64 -9.05
C MET A 66 -7.50 12.00 -9.32
N GLU A 67 -8.76 12.22 -8.90
CA GLU A 67 -9.42 13.53 -9.03
C GLU A 67 -8.68 14.66 -8.29
N LYS A 68 -7.82 14.33 -7.33
CA LYS A 68 -7.01 15.28 -6.56
C LYS A 68 -5.60 15.51 -7.11
N ILE A 69 -5.17 14.83 -8.16
CA ILE A 69 -3.86 15.04 -8.76
C ILE A 69 -3.58 16.51 -9.12
N PRO A 70 -4.52 17.28 -9.72
CA PRO A 70 -4.29 18.70 -9.98
C PRO A 70 -3.98 19.51 -8.71
N TYR A 71 -4.69 19.22 -7.61
CA TYR A 71 -4.43 19.85 -6.30
C TYR A 71 -3.04 19.48 -5.75
N LEU A 72 -2.64 18.21 -5.86
CA LEU A 72 -1.34 17.75 -5.41
C LEU A 72 -0.21 18.41 -6.22
N LYS A 73 -0.40 18.61 -7.53
CA LYS A 73 0.53 19.39 -8.39
C LYS A 73 0.62 20.84 -7.96
N GLU A 74 -0.51 21.47 -7.66
CA GLU A 74 -0.54 22.88 -7.20
C GLU A 74 0.21 23.06 -5.89
N LEU A 75 0.17 22.06 -5.00
CA LEU A 75 0.98 22.05 -3.76
C LEU A 75 2.48 21.92 -4.02
N GLY A 76 2.90 21.54 -5.23
CA GLY A 76 4.29 21.35 -5.59
C GLY A 76 4.93 20.07 -5.03
N ILE A 77 4.14 19.08 -4.65
CA ILE A 77 4.65 17.78 -4.21
C ILE A 77 5.19 16.98 -5.39
N THR A 78 6.18 16.16 -5.13
CA THR A 78 6.81 15.30 -6.15
C THR A 78 6.60 13.81 -5.87
N ALA A 79 6.08 13.47 -4.69
CA ALA A 79 5.75 12.10 -4.32
C ALA A 79 4.55 12.04 -3.37
N VAL A 80 3.69 11.04 -3.55
CA VAL A 80 2.66 10.68 -2.57
C VAL A 80 3.06 9.41 -1.84
N GLU A 81 3.01 9.44 -0.52
CA GLU A 81 3.09 8.26 0.32
C GLU A 81 1.68 7.81 0.65
N LEU A 82 1.34 6.62 0.20
CA LEU A 82 0.03 6.01 0.48
C LEU A 82 0.12 5.15 1.74
N MET A 83 -0.56 5.54 2.80
CA MET A 83 -0.75 4.67 3.98
C MET A 83 -1.29 3.31 3.53
N PRO A 84 -1.15 2.22 4.32
CA PRO A 84 -1.25 0.86 3.85
C PRO A 84 -2.36 0.60 2.83
N VAL A 85 -1.96 0.18 1.64
CA VAL A 85 -2.83 -0.15 0.50
C VAL A 85 -2.86 -1.64 0.18
N THR A 86 -2.16 -2.47 0.95
CA THR A 86 -2.32 -3.92 0.89
C THR A 86 -3.68 -4.36 1.44
N GLU A 87 -4.20 -5.51 1.00
CA GLU A 87 -5.49 -6.01 1.48
C GLU A 87 -5.40 -6.48 2.93
N PHE A 88 -6.08 -5.82 3.84
CA PHE A 88 -6.14 -6.12 5.27
C PHE A 88 -7.57 -6.26 5.76
N ASP A 89 -7.75 -6.92 6.91
CA ASP A 89 -9.05 -7.05 7.56
C ASP A 89 -9.44 -5.75 8.28
N GLU A 90 -10.54 -5.12 7.83
CA GLU A 90 -11.05 -3.91 8.47
C GLU A 90 -11.75 -4.19 9.81
N ILE A 91 -12.23 -5.42 10.02
CA ILE A 91 -12.89 -5.80 11.27
C ILE A 91 -11.85 -6.39 12.22
N MET A 92 -11.60 -5.71 13.33
CA MET A 92 -10.73 -6.24 14.37
C MET A 92 -11.43 -7.36 15.13
N MET A 93 -10.78 -8.52 15.18
CA MET A 93 -11.28 -9.69 15.91
C MET A 93 -10.59 -9.80 17.25
N SER A 94 -11.35 -10.06 18.31
CA SER A 94 -10.79 -10.42 19.62
C SER A 94 -10.42 -11.89 19.63
N SER A 95 -9.28 -12.22 20.23
CA SER A 95 -8.97 -13.59 20.59
C SER A 95 -9.34 -13.78 22.07
N SER A 96 -10.56 -14.26 22.35
CA SER A 96 -10.93 -14.68 23.70
C SER A 96 -10.73 -16.17 23.85
N GLY A 97 -9.77 -16.61 24.64
CA GLY A 97 -9.59 -18.01 25.00
C GLY A 97 -8.13 -18.39 25.23
N SER A 98 -7.87 -19.07 26.33
CA SER A 98 -6.56 -19.57 26.76
C SER A 98 -6.17 -20.93 26.14
N SER A 99 -6.86 -21.40 25.12
CA SER A 99 -6.60 -22.69 24.49
C SER A 99 -6.54 -22.58 22.98
N PHE A 100 -5.43 -23.03 22.39
CA PHE A 100 -5.10 -23.00 20.96
C PHE A 100 -6.15 -23.69 20.04
N HIS A 101 -7.10 -24.44 20.58
CA HIS A 101 -8.03 -25.27 19.81
C HIS A 101 -9.48 -24.76 19.80
N ASN A 102 -9.85 -23.76 20.62
CA ASN A 102 -11.23 -23.28 20.76
C ASN A 102 -11.37 -21.77 20.96
N ALA A 103 -10.43 -20.98 20.48
CA ALA A 103 -10.55 -19.52 20.54
C ALA A 103 -11.67 -19.06 19.59
N LYS A 104 -12.83 -18.72 20.14
CA LYS A 104 -13.85 -18.00 19.38
C LYS A 104 -13.33 -16.61 19.08
N GLN A 105 -13.13 -16.34 17.80
CA GLN A 105 -12.84 -14.98 17.33
C GLN A 105 -14.18 -14.24 17.20
N GLU A 106 -14.34 -13.18 17.97
CA GLU A 106 -15.53 -12.33 17.90
C GLU A 106 -15.14 -10.91 17.46
N PRO A 107 -15.99 -10.23 16.67
CA PRO A 107 -15.75 -8.83 16.31
C PRO A 107 -15.68 -7.95 17.54
N THR A 108 -14.63 -7.13 17.67
CA THR A 108 -14.46 -6.20 18.79
C THR A 108 -15.37 -4.97 18.71
N GLY A 109 -16.01 -4.75 17.55
CA GLY A 109 -16.70 -3.50 17.23
C GLY A 109 -15.80 -2.38 16.73
N TYR A 110 -14.48 -2.53 16.83
CA TYR A 110 -13.50 -1.58 16.31
C TYR A 110 -13.10 -1.92 14.88
N LEU A 111 -12.79 -0.88 14.10
CA LEU A 111 -12.28 -1.02 12.73
C LEU A 111 -10.78 -0.76 12.70
N ASN A 112 -10.04 -1.60 11.98
CA ASN A 112 -8.70 -1.28 11.55
C ASN A 112 -8.80 -0.26 10.41
N TYR A 113 -8.81 1.01 10.76
CA TYR A 113 -8.95 2.09 9.79
C TYR A 113 -7.66 2.34 9.01
N TRP A 114 -6.52 2.24 9.71
CA TRP A 114 -5.22 2.62 9.20
C TRP A 114 -4.54 1.54 8.35
N GLY A 115 -4.93 0.28 8.51
CA GLY A 115 -4.37 -0.84 7.76
C GLY A 115 -3.15 -1.50 8.40
N TYR A 116 -2.72 -1.07 9.58
CA TYR A 116 -1.60 -1.71 10.28
C TYR A 116 -2.03 -3.06 10.85
N GLY A 117 -1.21 -4.08 10.61
CA GLY A 117 -1.45 -5.46 11.04
C GLY A 117 -1.28 -6.47 9.91
N PRO A 118 -1.63 -7.74 10.14
CA PRO A 118 -1.54 -8.78 9.12
C PRO A 118 -2.34 -8.42 7.88
N SER A 119 -1.72 -8.56 6.70
CA SER A 119 -2.32 -8.26 5.42
C SER A 119 -1.95 -9.29 4.35
N TYR A 120 -2.66 -9.27 3.23
CA TYR A 120 -2.33 -10.04 2.05
C TYR A 120 -1.39 -9.20 1.18
N LEU A 121 -0.08 -9.37 1.39
CA LEU A 121 0.97 -8.48 0.89
C LEU A 121 1.03 -8.34 -0.64
N TYR A 122 0.51 -9.30 -1.41
CA TYR A 122 0.48 -9.25 -2.88
C TYR A 122 -0.83 -8.67 -3.44
N ALA A 123 -1.77 -8.30 -2.61
CA ALA A 123 -3.08 -7.81 -3.05
C ALA A 123 -3.31 -6.37 -2.61
N VAL A 124 -3.81 -5.54 -3.52
CA VAL A 124 -4.24 -4.19 -3.19
C VAL A 124 -5.55 -4.16 -2.40
N LYS A 125 -5.76 -3.14 -1.62
CA LYS A 125 -6.96 -2.94 -0.80
C LYS A 125 -8.21 -2.78 -1.64
N THR A 126 -9.03 -3.84 -1.72
CA THR A 126 -10.25 -3.86 -2.54
C THR A 126 -11.32 -2.86 -2.09
N ALA A 127 -11.33 -2.51 -0.80
CA ALA A 127 -12.28 -1.54 -0.26
C ALA A 127 -11.96 -0.08 -0.64
N TYR A 128 -10.81 0.18 -1.27
CA TYR A 128 -10.44 1.50 -1.80
C TYR A 128 -10.76 1.66 -3.29
N ALA A 129 -11.25 0.62 -3.97
CA ALA A 129 -11.71 0.76 -5.34
C ALA A 129 -13.08 1.44 -5.42
N SER A 130 -13.26 2.27 -6.46
CA SER A 130 -14.55 2.76 -6.88
C SER A 130 -15.36 1.64 -7.47
N ARG A 131 -16.50 1.34 -7.32
CA ARG A 131 -17.20 0.12 -7.78
C ARG A 131 -17.63 0.18 -9.26
N GLU A 132 -17.15 1.16 -9.99
CA GLU A 132 -17.83 1.53 -11.24
C GLU A 132 -17.38 0.77 -12.49
N THR A 133 -16.13 0.40 -12.66
CA THR A 133 -15.69 -0.17 -13.95
C THR A 133 -14.48 -1.09 -13.93
N MET A 134 -13.63 -1.06 -12.90
CA MET A 134 -12.34 -1.77 -12.90
C MET A 134 -12.17 -2.65 -11.66
N SER A 135 -11.25 -3.61 -11.74
CA SER A 135 -10.76 -4.31 -10.57
C SER A 135 -10.01 -3.34 -9.65
N ALA A 136 -9.84 -3.68 -8.38
CA ALA A 136 -9.06 -2.85 -7.45
C ALA A 136 -7.61 -2.67 -7.92
N GLU A 137 -7.04 -3.73 -8.50
CA GLU A 137 -5.72 -3.72 -9.09
C GLU A 137 -5.65 -2.77 -10.29
N GLY A 138 -6.63 -2.84 -11.20
CA GLY A 138 -6.70 -1.97 -12.37
C GLY A 138 -6.85 -0.50 -11.98
N GLU A 139 -7.68 -0.20 -10.97
CA GLU A 139 -7.85 1.16 -10.48
C GLU A 139 -6.59 1.69 -9.78
N PHE A 140 -5.88 0.84 -9.02
CA PHE A 140 -4.62 1.21 -8.40
C PHE A 140 -3.52 1.45 -9.45
N LYS A 141 -3.38 0.57 -10.46
CA LYS A 141 -2.47 0.76 -11.59
C LYS A 141 -2.77 2.06 -12.35
N THR A 142 -4.05 2.37 -12.55
CA THR A 142 -4.46 3.63 -13.18
C THR A 142 -4.04 4.83 -12.33
N LEU A 143 -4.20 4.76 -11.00
CA LEU A 143 -3.74 5.81 -10.10
C LEU A 143 -2.24 6.04 -10.25
N VAL A 144 -1.42 4.98 -10.24
CA VAL A 144 0.04 5.08 -10.39
C VAL A 144 0.38 5.73 -11.74
N LYS A 145 -0.20 5.23 -12.85
CA LYS A 145 0.01 5.79 -14.19
C LYS A 145 -0.35 7.29 -14.27
N GLU A 146 -1.48 7.71 -13.69
CA GLU A 146 -1.89 9.11 -13.71
C GLU A 146 -1.02 10.01 -12.80
N LEU A 147 -0.49 9.48 -11.70
CA LEU A 147 0.52 10.15 -10.88
C LEU A 147 1.81 10.37 -11.67
N HIS A 148 2.32 9.36 -12.37
CA HIS A 148 3.52 9.46 -13.21
C HIS A 148 3.35 10.49 -14.33
N LYS A 149 2.21 10.49 -15.03
CA LYS A 149 1.88 11.54 -16.03
C LYS A 149 1.89 12.95 -15.43
N ALA A 150 1.62 13.07 -14.15
CA ALA A 150 1.68 14.33 -13.42
C ALA A 150 3.09 14.69 -12.90
N GLY A 151 4.07 13.79 -13.04
CA GLY A 151 5.41 13.92 -12.47
C GLY A 151 5.44 13.67 -10.96
N ILE A 152 4.52 12.85 -10.44
CA ILE A 152 4.41 12.53 -9.02
C ILE A 152 4.68 11.03 -8.83
N GLU A 153 5.61 10.71 -7.96
CA GLU A 153 5.94 9.34 -7.58
C GLU A 153 4.90 8.73 -6.63
N CYS A 154 4.70 7.41 -6.72
CA CYS A 154 3.82 6.65 -5.84
C CYS A 154 4.63 5.77 -4.88
N ILE A 155 4.50 6.00 -3.58
CA ILE A 155 5.27 5.34 -2.54
C ILE A 155 4.29 4.71 -1.52
N PRO A 156 3.91 3.43 -1.67
CA PRO A 156 3.08 2.77 -0.68
C PRO A 156 3.82 2.50 0.63
N GLU A 157 3.14 2.69 1.75
CA GLU A 157 3.60 2.23 3.06
C GLU A 157 3.32 0.73 3.19
N MET A 158 4.38 -0.05 3.41
CA MET A 158 4.32 -1.49 3.58
C MET A 158 4.55 -1.86 5.04
N TYR A 159 3.50 -2.38 5.69
CA TYR A 159 3.58 -2.83 7.07
C TYR A 159 3.85 -4.33 7.12
N PHE A 160 4.95 -4.71 7.76
CA PHE A 160 5.32 -6.09 8.06
C PHE A 160 5.13 -6.39 9.54
N THR A 161 4.71 -7.60 9.86
CA THR A 161 4.45 -8.01 11.25
C THR A 161 5.72 -8.44 12.00
N GLY A 162 6.85 -8.53 11.28
CA GLY A 162 8.13 -9.07 11.77
C GLY A 162 8.17 -10.60 11.81
N LYS A 163 7.18 -11.28 11.23
CA LYS A 163 7.09 -12.74 11.12
C LYS A 163 7.46 -13.24 9.71
N GLU A 164 7.44 -12.36 8.75
CA GLU A 164 7.74 -12.63 7.36
C GLU A 164 9.25 -12.92 7.21
N LEU A 165 9.58 -13.87 6.35
CA LEU A 165 10.99 -14.18 6.05
C LEU A 165 11.59 -13.08 5.15
N PRO A 166 12.87 -12.76 5.30
CA PRO A 166 13.51 -11.71 4.48
C PRO A 166 13.35 -11.94 2.97
N GLY A 167 13.45 -13.17 2.49
CA GLY A 167 13.24 -13.50 1.08
C GLY A 167 11.80 -13.32 0.61
N GLU A 168 10.82 -13.52 1.48
CA GLU A 168 9.42 -13.25 1.20
C GLU A 168 9.18 -11.74 1.06
N ILE A 169 9.74 -10.96 1.97
CA ILE A 169 9.64 -9.49 1.92
C ILE A 169 10.24 -8.95 0.60
N LEU A 170 11.46 -9.39 0.23
CA LEU A 170 12.07 -8.99 -1.04
C LEU A 170 11.19 -9.37 -2.24
N SER A 171 10.59 -10.55 -2.22
CA SER A 171 9.69 -11.00 -3.29
C SER A 171 8.44 -10.11 -3.39
N VAL A 172 7.88 -9.68 -2.26
CA VAL A 172 6.76 -8.72 -2.22
C VAL A 172 7.18 -7.38 -2.82
N LEU A 173 8.31 -6.80 -2.38
CA LEU A 173 8.75 -5.50 -2.86
C LEU A 173 9.03 -5.52 -4.37
N ARG A 174 9.71 -6.56 -4.87
CA ARG A 174 9.95 -6.72 -6.31
C ARG A 174 8.64 -6.84 -7.09
N TYR A 175 7.68 -7.64 -6.59
CA TYR A 175 6.37 -7.78 -7.19
C TYR A 175 5.64 -6.44 -7.32
N TRP A 176 5.65 -5.60 -6.29
CA TRP A 176 5.00 -4.29 -6.33
C TRP A 176 5.68 -3.33 -7.32
N VAL A 177 7.00 -3.37 -7.44
CA VAL A 177 7.72 -2.58 -8.45
C VAL A 177 7.40 -3.07 -9.86
N GLU A 178 7.37 -4.39 -10.08
CA GLU A 178 7.15 -4.99 -11.39
C GLU A 178 5.68 -4.89 -11.82
N GLU A 179 4.76 -5.18 -10.92
CA GLU A 179 3.32 -5.29 -11.23
C GLU A 179 2.59 -3.94 -11.16
N TYR A 180 2.98 -3.09 -10.21
CA TYR A 180 2.29 -1.83 -9.95
C TYR A 180 3.13 -0.59 -10.28
N HIS A 181 4.35 -0.73 -10.77
CA HIS A 181 5.26 0.35 -11.14
C HIS A 181 5.48 1.39 -10.02
N VAL A 182 5.41 0.98 -8.76
CA VAL A 182 5.63 1.90 -7.64
C VAL A 182 7.08 2.37 -7.58
N ASP A 183 7.29 3.63 -7.19
CA ASP A 183 8.60 4.28 -7.21
C ASP A 183 9.41 4.07 -5.93
N GLY A 184 8.73 3.65 -4.87
CA GLY A 184 9.37 3.46 -3.57
C GLY A 184 8.47 2.79 -2.55
N PHE A 185 9.00 2.68 -1.34
CA PHE A 185 8.28 2.13 -0.19
C PHE A 185 8.64 2.88 1.08
N ASP A 186 7.66 3.10 1.96
CA ASP A 186 7.90 3.34 3.38
C ASP A 186 7.74 2.00 4.14
N LEU A 187 8.83 1.52 4.74
CA LEU A 187 8.93 0.17 5.31
C LEU A 187 8.78 0.23 6.82
N THR A 188 7.66 -0.27 7.32
CA THR A 188 7.34 -0.36 8.76
C THR A 188 7.35 -1.81 9.22
N GLY A 189 7.98 -2.09 10.38
CA GLY A 189 8.03 -3.44 10.96
C GLY A 189 9.03 -4.39 10.29
N PHE A 190 9.86 -3.90 9.39
CA PHE A 190 10.89 -4.69 8.71
C PHE A 190 12.18 -4.74 9.56
N PRO A 191 12.64 -5.94 9.94
CA PRO A 191 13.76 -6.08 10.89
C PRO A 191 15.14 -5.78 10.29
N ASP A 192 15.32 -5.93 8.97
CA ASP A 192 16.63 -5.76 8.30
C ASP A 192 16.47 -5.08 6.93
N LEU A 193 16.56 -3.77 6.93
CA LEU A 193 16.47 -2.94 5.73
C LEU A 193 17.67 -3.07 4.79
N SER A 194 18.81 -3.62 5.26
CA SER A 194 20.01 -3.75 4.45
C SER A 194 19.79 -4.65 3.23
N LEU A 195 18.98 -5.70 3.41
CA LEU A 195 18.65 -6.62 2.32
C LEU A 195 17.88 -5.94 1.18
N ALA A 196 16.93 -5.07 1.51
CA ALA A 196 16.21 -4.30 0.50
C ALA A 196 17.11 -3.23 -0.16
N ALA A 197 17.95 -2.57 0.63
CA ALA A 197 18.87 -1.54 0.14
C ALA A 197 20.01 -2.10 -0.74
N GLU A 198 20.38 -3.36 -0.56
CA GLU A 198 21.42 -4.05 -1.33
C GLU A 198 20.86 -4.82 -2.52
N ASP A 199 19.54 -4.94 -2.63
CA ASP A 199 18.88 -5.67 -3.70
C ASP A 199 19.08 -4.98 -5.06
N PRO A 200 19.69 -5.65 -6.06
CA PRO A 200 19.95 -5.04 -7.37
C PRO A 200 18.68 -4.61 -8.11
N PHE A 201 17.55 -5.33 -7.90
CA PHE A 201 16.27 -5.02 -8.53
C PHE A 201 15.65 -3.75 -7.96
N LEU A 202 15.84 -3.51 -6.65
CA LEU A 202 15.31 -2.33 -5.96
C LEU A 202 16.26 -1.11 -6.01
N LYS A 203 17.35 -1.19 -6.80
CA LYS A 203 18.39 -0.13 -6.83
C LYS A 203 17.85 1.26 -7.21
N ARG A 204 16.81 1.32 -8.04
CA ARG A 204 16.15 2.57 -8.49
C ARG A 204 14.93 2.91 -7.65
N THR A 205 14.56 2.07 -6.70
CA THR A 205 13.38 2.22 -5.84
C THR A 205 13.74 3.04 -4.61
N LYS A 206 12.94 4.03 -4.28
CA LYS A 206 13.10 4.81 -3.05
C LYS A 206 12.70 3.99 -1.84
N LEU A 207 13.53 4.01 -0.80
CA LEU A 207 13.26 3.29 0.44
C LEU A 207 13.28 4.26 1.61
N PHE A 208 12.18 4.31 2.34
CA PHE A 208 12.01 5.06 3.59
C PHE A 208 11.74 4.07 4.72
N ALA A 209 12.19 4.40 5.93
CA ALA A 209 11.89 3.62 7.14
C ALA A 209 12.23 4.44 8.39
N GLU A 210 11.50 4.22 9.48
CA GLU A 210 11.75 4.90 10.75
C GLU A 210 13.14 4.65 11.32
N ASN A 211 13.68 3.43 11.15
CA ASN A 211 14.96 2.99 11.70
C ASN A 211 16.13 3.03 10.68
N TRP A 212 16.00 3.78 9.60
CA TRP A 212 17.02 3.85 8.55
C TRP A 212 18.42 4.21 9.07
N ASN A 213 18.49 5.10 10.04
CA ASN A 213 19.76 5.52 10.63
C ASN A 213 20.51 4.40 11.35
N GLU A 214 19.82 3.41 11.93
CA GLU A 214 20.45 2.26 12.58
C GLU A 214 21.10 1.33 11.55
N VAL A 215 20.49 1.16 10.39
CA VAL A 215 21.00 0.33 9.29
C VAL A 215 22.23 0.97 8.66
N MET A 216 22.16 2.27 8.38
CA MET A 216 23.29 3.02 7.77
C MET A 216 24.52 3.08 8.70
N ASN A 217 24.30 3.11 10.02
CA ASN A 217 25.40 3.10 11.00
C ASN A 217 26.07 1.73 11.16
N ARG A 218 25.42 0.65 10.71
CA ARG A 218 25.99 -0.72 10.75
C ARG A 218 26.83 -1.05 9.51
N ARG A 219 26.79 -0.24 8.46
CA ARG A 219 27.69 -0.44 7.30
C ARG A 219 29.13 -0.25 7.75
N PRO A 220 30.05 -1.24 7.51
CA PRO A 220 31.46 -1.02 7.73
C PRO A 220 31.90 0.19 6.90
N LYS A 221 32.53 1.17 7.53
CA LYS A 221 33.16 2.29 6.84
C LYS A 221 34.10 1.68 5.82
N GLN A 222 33.77 1.81 4.53
CA GLN A 222 34.71 1.43 3.48
C GLN A 222 35.96 2.29 3.67
N GLY A 223 37.05 1.63 4.09
CA GLY A 223 38.38 2.22 4.21
C GLY A 223 39.02 2.42 2.84
#